data_9e2538e6fd8a66272264b6acc2aba17c
#
_entry.id   9e2538e6fd8a66272264b6acc2aba17c
#
_cell.length_a   1.000
_cell.length_b   1.000
_cell.length_c   1.000
_cell.angle_alpha   90.00
_cell.angle_beta   90.00
_cell.angle_gamma   90.00
#
_symmetry.space_group_name_H-M   'P 1'
#
loop_
_entity.id
_entity.type
_entity.pdbx_description
1 polymer ?
#
loop_
_entity_poly.entity_id
_entity_poly.type
_entity_poly.pdbx_seq_one_letter_code
_entity_poly.pdbx_strand_id
1 'polypeptide(L)'
;MKLAVVTMTIVVVAGCGSTRKVVNETPNGQEVVQKQEFLQKVNDNAQHARFITSKVKFSVEVGAQQLTLTGNLKMKRDDVIRLQLMAFGFVEAGRLEFTKEYVLVMDRINKQYLKVPYQQLDFLRNSGLDFYALQALFWNELFQPGKVRMTDELLKSYTTDLDAEDAVISMESGKLSYRWLADKGSAQVKMANILFKDKFRGNYQLNWDYLDFKANGRKKFPMEHKVKFTTPDKEVKFDMILNYMGADEDWEPRTEVSGKYRQVTVDEILRRFMSL
;
A
#
# COMPACT_ATOMS: atom_id res chain seq x y z
N MET A 1 -16.47 -88.52 19.36
CA MET A 1 -16.65 -87.12 19.89
C MET A 1 -15.34 -86.39 19.77
N LYS A 2 -15.20 -85.51 18.78
CA LYS A 2 -13.96 -84.66 18.61
C LYS A 2 -14.35 -83.26 18.94
N LEU A 3 -13.69 -82.71 19.95
CA LEU A 3 -13.84 -81.32 20.44
C LEU A 3 -12.95 -80.45 19.56
N ALA A 4 -13.55 -79.48 18.83
CA ALA A 4 -12.83 -78.53 18.08
C ALA A 4 -12.64 -77.26 18.93
N VAL A 5 -11.39 -76.93 19.24
CA VAL A 5 -10.99 -75.67 19.89
C VAL A 5 -10.79 -74.59 18.81
N VAL A 6 -11.65 -73.59 18.84
CA VAL A 6 -11.49 -72.38 18.00
C VAL A 6 -10.64 -71.39 18.72
N THR A 7 -9.45 -71.18 18.21
CA THR A 7 -8.52 -70.16 18.69
C THR A 7 -8.81 -68.82 17.99
N MET A 8 -9.32 -67.86 18.75
CA MET A 8 -9.62 -66.51 18.28
C MET A 8 -8.37 -65.62 18.39
N THR A 9 -7.77 -65.30 17.24
CA THR A 9 -6.58 -64.44 17.17
C THR A 9 -7.03 -62.99 17.18
N ILE A 10 -6.73 -62.24 18.23
CA ILE A 10 -6.95 -60.80 18.35
C ILE A 10 -5.80 -60.09 17.65
N VAL A 11 -6.09 -59.42 16.50
CA VAL A 11 -5.15 -58.54 15.82
C VAL A 11 -5.23 -57.14 16.47
N VAL A 12 -4.21 -56.79 17.22
CA VAL A 12 -4.06 -55.44 17.76
C VAL A 12 -3.44 -54.56 16.66
N VAL A 13 -4.25 -53.71 16.05
CA VAL A 13 -3.76 -52.67 15.11
C VAL A 13 -3.19 -51.54 15.94
N ALA A 14 -1.88 -51.47 16.07
CA ALA A 14 -1.16 -50.33 16.63
C ALA A 14 -1.24 -49.18 15.62
N GLY A 15 -2.16 -48.22 15.83
CA GLY A 15 -2.22 -46.97 15.13
C GLY A 15 -1.03 -46.12 15.51
N CYS A 16 -0.02 -45.97 14.63
CA CYS A 16 1.01 -44.94 14.73
C CYS A 16 0.37 -43.60 14.52
N GLY A 17 -0.01 -42.94 15.60
CA GLY A 17 -0.30 -41.51 15.63
C GLY A 17 0.98 -40.70 15.35
N SER A 18 1.15 -40.23 14.12
CA SER A 18 2.19 -39.30 13.77
C SER A 18 1.89 -37.95 14.44
N THR A 19 2.36 -37.76 15.64
CA THR A 19 2.44 -36.44 16.28
C THR A 19 3.47 -35.64 15.49
N ARG A 20 3.01 -34.76 14.59
CA ARG A 20 3.86 -33.69 14.06
C ARG A 20 4.32 -32.85 15.26
N LYS A 21 5.54 -33.10 15.72
CA LYS A 21 6.25 -32.15 16.56
C LYS A 21 6.39 -30.86 15.76
N VAL A 22 5.71 -29.80 16.18
CA VAL A 22 6.09 -28.45 15.79
C VAL A 22 7.48 -28.23 16.40
N VAL A 23 8.51 -28.45 15.59
CA VAL A 23 9.87 -28.08 15.95
C VAL A 23 9.89 -26.57 15.85
N ASN A 24 9.87 -25.88 16.99
CA ASN A 24 10.28 -24.49 17.08
C ASN A 24 11.81 -24.50 16.88
N GLU A 25 12.24 -24.53 15.61
CA GLU A 25 13.65 -24.31 15.27
C GLU A 25 13.96 -22.87 15.64
N THR A 26 14.84 -22.68 16.59
CA THR A 26 15.49 -21.38 16.80
C THR A 26 16.19 -21.04 15.48
N PRO A 27 15.92 -19.86 14.86
CA PRO A 27 16.52 -19.52 13.57
C PRO A 27 18.04 -19.69 13.65
N ASN A 28 18.63 -20.42 12.69
CA ASN A 28 20.07 -20.52 12.58
C ASN A 28 20.65 -19.11 12.40
N GLY A 29 21.73 -18.76 13.09
CA GLY A 29 22.32 -17.42 13.00
C GLY A 29 22.58 -16.95 11.58
N GLN A 30 22.88 -17.87 10.63
CA GLN A 30 23.01 -17.56 9.22
C GLN A 30 21.70 -17.12 8.56
N GLU A 31 20.58 -17.74 8.90
CA GLU A 31 19.26 -17.38 8.39
C GLU A 31 18.83 -15.99 8.83
N VAL A 32 19.09 -15.65 10.08
CA VAL A 32 18.82 -14.29 10.63
C VAL A 32 19.62 -13.25 9.88
N VAL A 33 20.92 -13.51 9.62
CA VAL A 33 21.77 -12.61 8.84
C VAL A 33 21.25 -12.44 7.41
N GLN A 34 20.90 -13.53 6.72
CA GLN A 34 20.37 -13.47 5.35
C GLN A 34 19.08 -12.66 5.26
N LYS A 35 18.16 -12.85 6.20
CA LYS A 35 16.90 -12.08 6.27
C LYS A 35 17.17 -10.60 6.49
N GLN A 36 18.10 -10.26 7.37
CA GLN A 36 18.47 -8.87 7.62
C GLN A 36 19.17 -8.22 6.42
N GLU A 37 20.09 -8.93 5.76
CA GLU A 37 20.75 -8.46 4.55
C GLU A 37 19.76 -8.24 3.41
N PHE A 38 18.79 -9.13 3.24
CA PHE A 38 17.73 -8.97 2.25
C PHE A 38 16.88 -7.74 2.54
N LEU A 39 16.46 -7.56 3.78
CA LEU A 39 15.67 -6.41 4.21
C LEU A 39 16.42 -5.09 3.97
N GLN A 40 17.74 -5.08 4.23
CA GLN A 40 18.59 -3.92 3.93
C GLN A 40 18.64 -3.64 2.42
N LYS A 41 18.78 -4.66 1.57
CA LYS A 41 18.74 -4.49 0.10
C LYS A 41 17.42 -3.92 -0.39
N VAL A 42 16.29 -4.34 0.19
CA VAL A 42 14.97 -3.76 -0.11
C VAL A 42 14.93 -2.29 0.24
N ASN A 43 15.39 -1.93 1.44
CA ASN A 43 15.45 -0.53 1.87
C ASN A 43 16.39 0.30 1.00
N ASP A 44 17.54 -0.24 0.64
CA ASP A 44 18.53 0.42 -0.21
C ASP A 44 18.03 0.63 -1.65
N ASN A 45 17.08 -0.18 -2.12
CA ASN A 45 16.43 0.00 -3.43
C ASN A 45 15.47 1.18 -3.49
N ALA A 46 15.11 1.77 -2.35
CA ALA A 46 14.23 2.91 -2.30
C ALA A 46 14.69 4.05 -3.21
N GLN A 47 13.74 4.68 -3.88
CA GLN A 47 13.99 5.83 -4.74
C GLN A 47 14.16 7.11 -3.90
N HIS A 48 15.34 7.72 -3.93
CA HIS A 48 15.65 8.91 -3.14
C HIS A 48 15.48 10.23 -3.91
N ALA A 49 14.84 10.22 -5.08
CA ALA A 49 14.56 11.43 -5.84
C ALA A 49 13.78 12.44 -4.99
N ARG A 50 14.24 13.68 -4.96
CA ARG A 50 13.56 14.77 -4.24
C ARG A 50 12.26 15.16 -4.94
N PHE A 51 12.27 15.16 -6.26
CA PHE A 51 11.13 15.48 -7.11
C PHE A 51 10.83 14.28 -8.03
N ILE A 52 9.57 13.99 -8.19
CA ILE A 52 9.07 13.07 -9.20
C ILE A 52 7.88 13.76 -9.88
N THR A 53 7.97 13.92 -11.18
CA THR A 53 6.88 14.46 -12.01
C THR A 53 6.58 13.53 -13.16
N SER A 54 5.30 13.41 -13.52
CA SER A 54 4.86 12.61 -14.64
C SER A 54 3.52 13.09 -15.20
N LYS A 55 3.30 12.90 -16.50
CA LYS A 55 1.93 12.76 -17.00
C LYS A 55 1.42 11.39 -16.64
N VAL A 56 0.16 11.31 -16.25
CA VAL A 56 -0.46 10.06 -15.81
C VAL A 56 -1.77 9.80 -16.53
N LYS A 57 -2.08 8.52 -16.74
CA LYS A 57 -3.43 8.02 -16.97
C LYS A 57 -3.92 7.49 -15.62
N PHE A 58 -5.02 8.03 -15.14
CA PHE A 58 -5.63 7.69 -13.87
C PHE A 58 -7.02 7.13 -14.10
N SER A 59 -7.30 5.96 -13.52
CA SER A 59 -8.62 5.34 -13.57
C SER A 59 -9.10 5.10 -12.13
N VAL A 60 -10.39 5.31 -11.92
CA VAL A 60 -11.06 4.95 -10.66
C VAL A 60 -12.26 4.07 -11.00
N GLU A 61 -12.44 3.00 -10.24
CA GLU A 61 -13.56 2.05 -10.36
C GLU A 61 -14.26 1.93 -9.00
N VAL A 62 -15.57 2.12 -8.97
CA VAL A 62 -16.42 1.93 -7.79
C VAL A 62 -17.67 1.17 -8.24
N GLY A 63 -17.80 -0.07 -7.79
CA GLY A 63 -18.89 -0.94 -8.26
C GLY A 63 -18.82 -1.18 -9.78
N ALA A 64 -19.90 -0.85 -10.48
CA ALA A 64 -19.98 -0.96 -11.94
C ALA A 64 -19.52 0.30 -12.69
N GLN A 65 -19.15 1.35 -11.97
CA GLN A 65 -18.76 2.64 -12.56
C GLN A 65 -17.24 2.74 -12.67
N GLN A 66 -16.78 3.21 -13.83
CA GLN A 66 -15.37 3.47 -14.09
C GLN A 66 -15.20 4.83 -14.75
N LEU A 67 -14.28 5.63 -14.22
CA LEU A 67 -13.86 6.90 -14.78
C LEU A 67 -12.37 6.84 -15.10
N THR A 68 -11.98 7.24 -16.31
CA THR A 68 -10.58 7.37 -16.71
C THR A 68 -10.28 8.80 -17.14
N LEU A 69 -9.24 9.38 -16.56
CA LEU A 69 -8.77 10.74 -16.85
C LEU A 69 -7.26 10.71 -17.12
N THR A 70 -6.79 11.69 -17.85
CA THR A 70 -5.35 12.00 -17.89
C THR A 70 -5.03 13.00 -16.79
N GLY A 71 -3.75 13.18 -16.48
CA GLY A 71 -3.38 14.13 -15.46
C GLY A 71 -1.88 14.36 -15.33
N ASN A 72 -1.53 15.08 -14.30
CA ASN A 72 -0.14 15.31 -13.91
C ASN A 72 0.05 14.91 -12.46
N LEU A 73 1.01 14.04 -12.21
CA LEU A 73 1.51 13.74 -10.90
C LEU A 73 2.74 14.62 -10.62
N LYS A 74 2.73 15.32 -9.50
CA LYS A 74 3.85 16.14 -9.04
C LYS A 74 4.10 15.81 -7.57
N MET A 75 5.29 15.32 -7.27
CA MET A 75 5.65 14.89 -5.93
C MET A 75 6.96 15.55 -5.52
N LYS A 76 6.98 16.14 -4.34
CA LYS A 76 8.16 16.68 -3.68
C LYS A 76 8.32 16.01 -2.33
N ARG A 77 9.42 15.29 -2.16
CA ARG A 77 9.72 14.53 -0.94
C ARG A 77 9.69 15.44 0.29
N ASP A 78 9.09 14.91 1.36
CA ASP A 78 8.91 15.57 2.65
C ASP A 78 8.09 16.88 2.59
N ASP A 79 7.28 17.04 1.53
CA ASP A 79 6.54 18.29 1.33
C ASP A 79 5.11 18.04 0.80
N VAL A 80 4.96 17.51 -0.42
CA VAL A 80 3.64 17.38 -1.07
C VAL A 80 3.60 16.29 -2.13
N ILE A 81 2.44 15.65 -2.23
CA ILE A 81 2.05 14.78 -3.35
C ILE A 81 0.81 15.40 -3.97
N ARG A 82 0.85 15.70 -5.26
CA ARG A 82 -0.27 16.29 -5.99
C ARG A 82 -0.58 15.52 -7.25
N LEU A 83 -1.86 15.20 -7.40
CA LEU A 83 -2.44 14.63 -8.62
C LEU A 83 -3.46 15.62 -9.18
N GLN A 84 -3.20 16.15 -10.38
CA GLN A 84 -4.10 17.00 -11.13
C GLN A 84 -4.78 16.17 -12.20
N LEU A 85 -6.11 16.11 -12.19
CA LEU A 85 -6.90 15.32 -13.12
C LEU A 85 -7.52 16.24 -14.18
N MET A 86 -7.33 15.89 -15.45
CA MET A 86 -7.71 16.71 -16.60
C MET A 86 -8.88 16.06 -17.33
N ALA A 87 -9.97 16.78 -17.49
CA ALA A 87 -11.04 16.44 -18.43
C ALA A 87 -10.65 16.93 -19.85
N PHE A 88 -10.98 16.13 -20.85
CA PHE A 88 -10.71 16.43 -22.27
C PHE A 88 -9.23 16.75 -22.56
N GLY A 89 -8.31 16.35 -21.67
CA GLY A 89 -6.88 16.55 -21.85
C GLY A 89 -6.32 17.94 -21.47
N PHE A 90 -7.16 18.95 -21.23
CA PHE A 90 -6.71 20.34 -21.02
C PHE A 90 -7.45 21.12 -19.92
N VAL A 91 -8.63 20.69 -19.49
CA VAL A 91 -9.38 21.33 -18.40
C VAL A 91 -9.13 20.58 -17.10
N GLU A 92 -8.55 21.23 -16.09
CA GLU A 92 -8.43 20.62 -14.76
C GLU A 92 -9.81 20.39 -14.14
N ALA A 93 -10.23 19.13 -14.08
CA ALA A 93 -11.50 18.69 -13.53
C ALA A 93 -11.42 18.48 -12.01
N GLY A 94 -10.28 18.01 -11.53
CA GLY A 94 -10.09 17.72 -10.12
C GLY A 94 -8.61 17.76 -9.70
N ARG A 95 -8.41 17.84 -8.39
CA ARG A 95 -7.08 17.82 -7.77
C ARG A 95 -7.13 17.09 -6.46
N LEU A 96 -6.14 16.23 -6.26
CA LEU A 96 -5.80 15.63 -4.96
C LEU A 96 -4.45 16.20 -4.54
N GLU A 97 -4.35 16.64 -3.30
CA GLU A 97 -3.10 17.14 -2.73
C GLU A 97 -2.96 16.62 -1.29
N PHE A 98 -1.85 15.98 -1.02
CA PHE A 98 -1.47 15.47 0.29
C PHE A 98 -0.26 16.27 0.77
N THR A 99 -0.38 16.90 1.93
CA THR A 99 0.71 17.59 2.62
C THR A 99 0.92 16.97 4.01
N LYS A 100 1.84 17.48 4.79
CA LYS A 100 2.01 17.01 6.18
C LYS A 100 0.81 17.31 7.06
N GLU A 101 0.08 18.39 6.76
CA GLU A 101 -0.99 18.94 7.60
C GLU A 101 -2.38 18.53 7.14
N TYR A 102 -2.58 18.37 5.84
CA TYR A 102 -3.92 18.17 5.30
C TYR A 102 -3.95 17.33 4.03
N VAL A 103 -5.13 16.78 3.79
CA VAL A 103 -5.58 16.25 2.50
C VAL A 103 -6.53 17.27 1.89
N LEU A 104 -6.27 17.66 0.64
CA LEU A 104 -7.13 18.52 -0.16
C LEU A 104 -7.68 17.72 -1.35
N VAL A 105 -8.99 17.73 -1.50
CA VAL A 105 -9.69 17.22 -2.68
C VAL A 105 -10.47 18.37 -3.29
N MET A 106 -10.25 18.64 -4.58
CA MET A 106 -10.98 19.67 -5.29
C MET A 106 -11.76 19.09 -6.46
N ASP A 107 -13.03 19.43 -6.52
CA ASP A 107 -13.89 19.31 -7.70
C ASP A 107 -13.96 20.69 -8.36
N ARG A 108 -13.20 20.85 -9.43
CA ARG A 108 -13.12 22.14 -10.14
C ARG A 108 -14.32 22.41 -11.03
N ILE A 109 -15.01 21.36 -11.47
CA ILE A 109 -16.21 21.48 -12.31
C ILE A 109 -17.35 22.09 -11.50
N ASN A 110 -17.59 21.54 -10.30
CA ASN A 110 -18.65 22.00 -9.40
C ASN A 110 -18.19 23.09 -8.42
N LYS A 111 -16.95 23.55 -8.50
CA LYS A 111 -16.35 24.54 -7.60
C LYS A 111 -16.52 24.18 -6.13
N GLN A 112 -16.12 22.97 -5.78
CA GLN A 112 -16.19 22.45 -4.43
C GLN A 112 -14.83 21.93 -3.99
N TYR A 113 -14.58 21.92 -2.68
CA TYR A 113 -13.38 21.36 -2.13
C TYR A 113 -13.60 20.78 -0.73
N LEU A 114 -12.81 19.80 -0.40
CA LEU A 114 -12.61 19.29 0.95
C LEU A 114 -11.14 19.56 1.33
N LYS A 115 -10.91 20.20 2.47
CA LYS A 115 -9.56 20.36 3.04
C LYS A 115 -9.62 20.02 4.51
N VAL A 116 -9.03 18.89 4.88
CA VAL A 116 -9.13 18.32 6.23
C VAL A 116 -7.81 17.69 6.67
N PRO A 117 -7.50 17.68 7.98
CA PRO A 117 -6.38 16.89 8.50
C PRO A 117 -6.67 15.38 8.36
N TYR A 118 -5.61 14.57 8.34
CA TYR A 118 -5.68 13.11 8.16
C TYR A 118 -6.62 12.41 9.16
N GLN A 119 -6.69 12.93 10.39
CA GLN A 119 -7.53 12.37 11.46
C GLN A 119 -9.03 12.46 11.18
N GLN A 120 -9.46 13.34 10.28
CA GLN A 120 -10.88 13.47 9.88
C GLN A 120 -11.25 12.49 8.76
N LEU A 121 -10.29 11.81 8.16
CA LEU A 121 -10.53 10.77 7.17
C LEU A 121 -10.42 9.41 7.86
N ASP A 122 -11.55 8.79 8.14
CA ASP A 122 -11.66 7.56 8.95
C ASP A 122 -10.70 6.46 8.49
N PHE A 123 -10.58 6.28 7.18
CA PHE A 123 -9.65 5.30 6.63
C PHE A 123 -8.20 5.61 6.98
N LEU A 124 -7.71 6.82 6.70
CA LEU A 124 -6.33 7.20 6.95
C LEU A 124 -6.01 7.15 8.46
N ARG A 125 -6.95 7.64 9.27
CA ARG A 125 -6.83 7.57 10.73
C ARG A 125 -6.73 6.12 11.22
N ASN A 126 -7.62 5.25 10.76
CA ASN A 126 -7.70 3.86 11.22
C ASN A 126 -6.57 2.99 10.67
N SER A 127 -6.05 3.28 9.48
CA SER A 127 -4.93 2.56 8.85
C SER A 127 -3.56 3.06 9.28
N GLY A 128 -3.47 4.10 10.12
CA GLY A 128 -2.20 4.71 10.51
C GLY A 128 -1.45 5.37 9.35
N LEU A 129 -2.17 5.70 8.27
CA LEU A 129 -1.60 6.35 7.09
C LEU A 129 -1.59 7.87 7.30
N ASP A 130 -0.44 8.38 7.70
CA ASP A 130 -0.12 9.81 7.66
C ASP A 130 0.53 10.19 6.32
N PHE A 131 0.99 11.43 6.21
CA PHE A 131 1.70 11.90 5.02
C PHE A 131 2.92 11.04 4.68
N TYR A 132 3.72 10.67 5.68
CA TYR A 132 4.96 9.92 5.45
C TYR A 132 4.72 8.48 5.01
N ALA A 133 3.68 7.84 5.55
CA ALA A 133 3.25 6.53 5.10
C ALA A 133 2.72 6.57 3.65
N LEU A 134 1.90 7.57 3.30
CA LEU A 134 1.48 7.78 1.92
C LEU A 134 2.66 8.09 1.00
N GLN A 135 3.59 8.95 1.43
CA GLN A 135 4.80 9.21 0.68
C GLN A 135 5.57 7.92 0.39
N ALA A 136 5.78 7.08 1.39
CA ALA A 136 6.48 5.81 1.21
C ALA A 136 5.77 4.89 0.19
N LEU A 137 4.43 4.81 0.25
CA LEU A 137 3.65 4.07 -0.74
C LEU A 137 3.85 4.63 -2.16
N PHE A 138 3.78 5.94 -2.35
CA PHE A 138 4.01 6.58 -3.65
C PHE A 138 5.45 6.43 -4.15
N TRP A 139 6.44 6.38 -3.25
CA TRP A 139 7.86 6.20 -3.59
C TRP A 139 8.30 4.72 -3.67
N ASN A 140 7.38 3.77 -3.43
CA ASN A 140 7.68 2.33 -3.38
C ASN A 140 8.73 1.98 -2.31
N GLU A 141 8.49 2.45 -1.08
CA GLU A 141 9.39 2.29 0.06
C GLU A 141 8.74 1.49 1.19
N LEU A 142 9.56 0.85 2.02
CA LEU A 142 9.11 0.38 3.33
C LEU A 142 8.84 1.59 4.24
N PHE A 143 7.89 1.46 5.16
CA PHE A 143 7.61 2.49 6.14
C PHE A 143 7.14 1.91 7.46
N GLN A 144 7.41 2.60 8.55
CA GLN A 144 6.81 2.35 9.84
C GLN A 144 5.90 3.51 10.21
N PRO A 145 4.63 3.27 10.61
CA PRO A 145 3.68 4.32 10.99
C PRO A 145 4.25 5.28 12.03
N GLY A 146 4.03 6.58 11.80
CA GLY A 146 4.53 7.63 12.67
C GLY A 146 6.05 7.89 12.60
N LYS A 147 6.75 7.26 11.65
CA LYS A 147 8.17 7.52 11.40
C LYS A 147 8.36 8.21 10.06
N VAL A 148 9.24 9.21 10.03
CA VAL A 148 9.51 10.01 8.83
C VAL A 148 10.33 9.23 7.80
N ARG A 149 11.26 8.39 8.27
CA ARG A 149 12.17 7.60 7.42
C ARG A 149 12.49 6.28 8.08
N MET A 150 12.80 5.29 7.24
CA MET A 150 13.36 4.04 7.71
C MET A 150 14.82 4.23 8.12
N THR A 151 15.21 3.52 9.18
CA THR A 151 16.59 3.43 9.67
C THR A 151 16.92 1.97 9.93
N ASP A 152 18.20 1.62 10.01
CA ASP A 152 18.64 0.25 10.29
C ASP A 152 18.06 -0.29 11.61
N GLU A 153 17.87 0.59 12.60
CA GLU A 153 17.25 0.20 13.87
C GLU A 153 15.76 -0.13 13.71
N LEU A 154 15.04 0.64 12.91
CA LEU A 154 13.62 0.38 12.63
C LEU A 154 13.44 -0.89 11.81
N LEU A 155 14.37 -1.22 10.91
CA LEU A 155 14.34 -2.46 10.13
C LEU A 155 14.36 -3.72 11.01
N LYS A 156 14.95 -3.68 12.20
CA LYS A 156 14.97 -4.81 13.13
C LYS A 156 13.59 -5.20 13.67
N SER A 157 12.60 -4.32 13.57
CA SER A 157 11.23 -4.59 13.99
C SER A 157 10.40 -5.37 12.95
N TYR A 158 10.98 -5.61 11.75
CA TYR A 158 10.32 -6.36 10.70
C TYR A 158 10.70 -7.84 10.75
N THR A 159 9.75 -8.67 10.37
CA THR A 159 10.00 -10.09 10.09
C THR A 159 10.09 -10.30 8.59
N THR A 160 11.00 -11.15 8.16
CA THR A 160 11.19 -11.50 6.74
C THR A 160 11.09 -13.01 6.59
N ASP A 161 10.24 -13.43 5.68
CA ASP A 161 10.10 -14.82 5.25
C ASP A 161 10.64 -14.94 3.82
N LEU A 162 11.62 -15.83 3.61
CA LEU A 162 12.27 -16.08 2.34
C LEU A 162 11.89 -17.44 1.72
N ASP A 163 10.94 -18.18 2.31
CA ASP A 163 10.63 -19.55 1.86
C ASP A 163 9.71 -19.56 0.64
N ALA A 164 8.80 -18.58 0.50
CA ALA A 164 7.90 -18.45 -0.65
C ALA A 164 8.62 -17.98 -1.93
N GLU A 165 7.93 -17.92 -3.06
CA GLU A 165 8.48 -17.42 -4.33
C GLU A 165 9.00 -15.99 -4.22
N ASP A 166 8.17 -15.09 -3.67
CA ASP A 166 8.59 -13.74 -3.28
C ASP A 166 8.91 -13.70 -1.78
N ALA A 167 9.78 -12.79 -1.39
CA ALA A 167 10.02 -12.51 0.02
C ALA A 167 8.82 -11.78 0.64
N VAL A 168 8.39 -12.22 1.82
CA VAL A 168 7.32 -11.57 2.59
C VAL A 168 7.95 -10.80 3.74
N ILE A 169 7.83 -9.49 3.72
CA ILE A 169 8.26 -8.60 4.79
C ILE A 169 7.02 -8.18 5.58
N SER A 170 7.02 -8.31 6.89
CA SER A 170 5.84 -8.07 7.72
C SER A 170 6.16 -7.24 8.96
N MET A 171 5.18 -6.45 9.38
CA MET A 171 5.19 -5.72 10.65
C MET A 171 3.76 -5.63 11.20
N GLU A 172 3.61 -5.82 12.49
CA GLU A 172 2.34 -5.68 13.19
C GLU A 172 2.38 -4.46 14.12
N SER A 173 1.28 -3.71 14.18
CA SER A 173 1.12 -2.56 15.07
C SER A 173 -0.31 -2.46 15.57
N GLY A 174 -0.59 -2.97 16.76
CA GLY A 174 -1.92 -2.99 17.34
C GLY A 174 -2.92 -3.81 16.50
N LYS A 175 -3.92 -3.13 15.91
CA LYS A 175 -4.92 -3.76 15.03
C LYS A 175 -4.49 -3.77 13.55
N LEU A 176 -3.31 -3.29 13.24
CA LEU A 176 -2.80 -3.12 11.88
C LEU A 176 -1.74 -4.17 11.58
N SER A 177 -1.88 -4.79 10.42
CA SER A 177 -0.90 -5.69 9.82
C SER A 177 -0.40 -5.06 8.53
N TYR A 178 0.91 -4.91 8.41
CA TYR A 178 1.58 -4.39 7.22
C TYR A 178 2.40 -5.52 6.61
N ARG A 179 2.26 -5.71 5.30
CA ARG A 179 3.00 -6.71 4.54
C ARG A 179 3.48 -6.14 3.22
N TRP A 180 4.70 -6.48 2.86
CA TRP A 180 5.26 -6.18 1.55
C TRP A 180 5.71 -7.47 0.90
N LEU A 181 5.42 -7.62 -0.38
CA LEU A 181 6.04 -8.65 -1.21
C LEU A 181 7.20 -8.02 -1.97
N ALA A 182 8.35 -8.65 -1.92
CA ALA A 182 9.53 -8.22 -2.65
C ALA A 182 10.12 -9.38 -3.46
N ASP A 183 10.49 -9.09 -4.70
CA ASP A 183 11.20 -10.04 -5.55
C ASP A 183 12.56 -10.40 -4.94
N LYS A 184 12.83 -11.69 -4.76
CA LYS A 184 14.05 -12.16 -4.09
C LYS A 184 15.33 -11.82 -4.83
N GLY A 185 15.29 -11.82 -6.15
CA GLY A 185 16.48 -11.58 -6.97
C GLY A 185 16.86 -10.10 -6.99
N SER A 186 15.89 -9.23 -7.24
CA SER A 186 16.10 -7.78 -7.37
C SER A 186 15.89 -7.00 -6.09
N ALA A 187 15.27 -7.59 -5.07
CA ALA A 187 14.81 -6.92 -3.84
C ALA A 187 13.88 -5.71 -4.10
N GLN A 188 13.11 -5.74 -5.22
CA GLN A 188 12.11 -4.72 -5.55
C GLN A 188 10.79 -5.03 -4.84
N VAL A 189 10.21 -4.06 -4.17
CA VAL A 189 8.86 -4.20 -3.57
C VAL A 189 7.83 -4.25 -4.69
N LYS A 190 7.13 -5.37 -4.81
CA LYS A 190 6.08 -5.62 -5.82
C LYS A 190 4.68 -5.28 -5.32
N MET A 191 4.47 -5.35 -4.01
CA MET A 191 3.17 -5.07 -3.39
C MET A 191 3.35 -4.57 -1.96
N ALA A 192 2.48 -3.66 -1.55
CA ALA A 192 2.25 -3.31 -0.15
C ALA A 192 0.81 -3.65 0.23
N ASN A 193 0.61 -4.32 1.35
CA ASN A 193 -0.69 -4.64 1.91
C ASN A 193 -0.80 -4.10 3.32
N ILE A 194 -1.89 -3.38 3.61
CA ILE A 194 -2.20 -2.87 4.94
C ILE A 194 -3.59 -3.36 5.30
N LEU A 195 -3.68 -4.08 6.40
CA LEU A 195 -4.91 -4.66 6.90
C LEU A 195 -5.20 -4.13 8.31
N PHE A 196 -6.31 -3.42 8.45
CA PHE A 196 -6.88 -3.03 9.74
C PHE A 196 -8.02 -3.99 10.09
N LYS A 197 -7.93 -4.64 11.26
CA LYS A 197 -8.93 -5.57 11.77
C LYS A 197 -9.68 -4.94 12.93
N ASP A 198 -10.99 -4.78 12.79
CA ASP A 198 -11.85 -4.32 13.88
C ASP A 198 -13.08 -5.23 14.02
N LYS A 199 -13.28 -5.77 15.22
CA LYS A 199 -14.37 -6.72 15.51
C LYS A 199 -15.77 -6.12 15.34
N PHE A 200 -15.92 -4.80 15.47
CA PHE A 200 -17.19 -4.10 15.42
C PHE A 200 -17.41 -3.39 14.09
N ARG A 201 -16.35 -2.86 13.48
CA ARG A 201 -16.42 -2.07 12.24
C ARG A 201 -16.06 -2.87 10.99
N GLY A 202 -15.64 -4.14 11.15
CA GLY A 202 -15.16 -4.97 10.06
C GLY A 202 -13.72 -4.69 9.67
N ASN A 203 -13.29 -5.29 8.58
CA ASN A 203 -11.91 -5.19 8.10
C ASN A 203 -11.79 -4.11 7.01
N TYR A 204 -10.70 -3.37 7.06
CA TYR A 204 -10.32 -2.41 6.02
C TYR A 204 -8.98 -2.85 5.46
N GLN A 205 -8.87 -2.92 4.15
CA GLN A 205 -7.65 -3.39 3.49
C GLN A 205 -7.25 -2.46 2.37
N LEU A 206 -5.98 -2.14 2.30
CA LEU A 206 -5.33 -1.48 1.18
C LEU A 206 -4.33 -2.44 0.57
N ASN A 207 -4.49 -2.73 -0.73
CA ASN A 207 -3.46 -3.36 -1.57
C ASN A 207 -2.93 -2.31 -2.53
N TRP A 208 -1.61 -2.27 -2.68
CA TRP A 208 -0.93 -1.39 -3.62
C TRP A 208 0.10 -2.19 -4.38
N ASP A 209 -0.24 -2.55 -5.62
CA ASP A 209 0.66 -3.29 -6.51
C ASP A 209 1.50 -2.31 -7.33
N TYR A 210 2.76 -2.68 -7.54
CA TYR A 210 3.76 -1.93 -8.27
C TYR A 210 4.24 -2.74 -9.46
N LEU A 211 4.09 -2.19 -10.66
CA LEU A 211 4.32 -2.87 -11.93
C LEU A 211 5.16 -2.00 -12.87
N ASP A 212 5.61 -2.57 -13.98
CA ASP A 212 6.37 -1.89 -15.05
C ASP A 212 7.55 -1.08 -14.50
N PHE A 213 8.46 -1.73 -13.77
CA PHE A 213 9.64 -1.08 -13.21
C PHE A 213 10.62 -0.62 -14.30
N LYS A 214 10.89 0.68 -14.36
CA LYS A 214 11.87 1.29 -15.27
C LYS A 214 13.03 1.92 -14.51
N ALA A 215 14.17 1.96 -15.16
CA ALA A 215 15.35 2.61 -14.60
C ALA A 215 15.12 4.11 -14.40
N ASN A 216 15.52 4.63 -13.23
CA ASN A 216 15.60 6.04 -12.92
C ASN A 216 16.92 6.30 -12.18
N GLY A 217 17.92 6.75 -12.92
CA GLY A 217 19.29 6.79 -12.43
C GLY A 217 19.82 5.37 -12.11
N ARG A 218 20.32 5.18 -10.89
CA ARG A 218 20.83 3.88 -10.43
C ARG A 218 19.76 2.96 -9.85
N LYS A 219 18.55 3.46 -9.68
CA LYS A 219 17.41 2.75 -9.08
C LYS A 219 16.34 2.46 -10.13
N LYS A 220 15.40 1.61 -9.76
CA LYS A 220 14.18 1.40 -10.56
C LYS A 220 12.99 2.04 -9.85
N PHE A 221 12.00 2.42 -10.63
CA PHE A 221 10.75 2.99 -10.14
C PHE A 221 9.56 2.36 -10.87
N PRO A 222 8.46 2.03 -10.17
CA PRO A 222 7.27 1.49 -10.80
C PRO A 222 6.57 2.56 -11.64
N MET A 223 6.24 2.23 -12.89
CA MET A 223 5.51 3.11 -13.78
C MET A 223 4.01 2.83 -13.77
N GLU A 224 3.58 1.72 -13.18
CA GLU A 224 2.18 1.39 -13.01
C GLU A 224 1.90 1.05 -11.54
N HIS A 225 0.85 1.68 -11.01
CA HIS A 225 0.37 1.48 -9.64
C HIS A 225 -1.09 1.03 -9.71
N LYS A 226 -1.40 -0.10 -9.09
CA LYS A 226 -2.79 -0.56 -8.89
C LYS A 226 -3.10 -0.56 -7.42
N VAL A 227 -4.06 0.23 -7.05
CA VAL A 227 -4.47 0.39 -5.66
C VAL A 227 -5.89 -0.12 -5.48
N LYS A 228 -6.05 -1.06 -4.57
CA LYS A 228 -7.37 -1.58 -4.21
C LYS A 228 -7.63 -1.31 -2.73
N PHE A 229 -8.70 -0.61 -2.48
CA PHE A 229 -9.18 -0.32 -1.14
C PHE A 229 -10.51 -1.04 -0.89
N THR A 230 -10.52 -1.90 0.12
CA THR A 230 -11.70 -2.70 0.49
C THR A 230 -12.15 -2.32 1.90
N THR A 231 -13.42 -2.03 2.03
CA THR A 231 -14.13 -1.85 3.29
C THR A 231 -15.16 -2.98 3.45
N PRO A 232 -15.83 -3.14 4.59
CA PRO A 232 -16.92 -4.11 4.74
C PRO A 232 -18.02 -3.98 3.68
N ASP A 233 -18.27 -2.76 3.19
CA ASP A 233 -19.41 -2.45 2.33
C ASP A 233 -19.02 -2.16 0.88
N LYS A 234 -17.76 -1.81 0.61
CA LYS A 234 -17.35 -1.24 -0.68
C LYS A 234 -15.92 -1.63 -1.05
N GLU A 235 -15.70 -1.71 -2.34
CA GLU A 235 -14.38 -1.80 -2.96
C GLU A 235 -14.18 -0.62 -3.92
N VAL A 236 -13.02 0.02 -3.82
CA VAL A 236 -12.60 1.09 -4.73
C VAL A 236 -11.25 0.72 -5.31
N LYS A 237 -11.11 0.83 -6.61
CA LYS A 237 -9.85 0.59 -7.30
C LYS A 237 -9.36 1.87 -7.95
N PHE A 238 -8.06 2.09 -7.88
CA PHE A 238 -7.37 3.19 -8.55
C PHE A 238 -6.20 2.61 -9.33
N ASP A 239 -6.17 2.89 -10.62
CA ASP A 239 -5.02 2.56 -11.47
C ASP A 239 -4.35 3.86 -11.91
N MET A 240 -3.03 3.92 -11.78
CA MET A 240 -2.24 5.06 -12.21
C MET A 240 -1.06 4.57 -13.04
N ILE A 241 -1.01 4.99 -14.30
CA ILE A 241 0.06 4.69 -15.24
C ILE A 241 0.85 5.97 -15.50
N LEU A 242 2.14 5.96 -15.20
CA LEU A 242 3.07 7.05 -15.43
C LEU A 242 3.65 6.94 -16.84
N ASN A 243 3.59 8.03 -17.63
CA ASN A 243 4.12 8.02 -18.99
C ASN A 243 5.65 8.16 -19.02
N TYR A 244 6.20 8.88 -18.06
CA TYR A 244 7.64 9.11 -17.90
C TYR A 244 7.95 9.43 -16.43
N MET A 245 9.22 9.50 -16.12
CA MET A 245 9.69 9.98 -14.83
C MET A 245 10.56 11.21 -15.03
N GLY A 246 10.04 12.36 -14.59
CA GLY A 246 10.73 13.64 -14.60
C GLY A 246 11.06 14.10 -13.18
N ALA A 247 11.87 15.15 -13.11
CA ALA A 247 12.27 15.79 -11.85
C ALA A 247 12.09 17.32 -11.93
N ASP A 248 11.00 17.76 -12.57
CA ASP A 248 10.67 19.19 -12.68
C ASP A 248 10.46 19.79 -11.27
N GLU A 249 11.17 20.86 -10.98
CA GLU A 249 11.15 21.57 -9.70
C GLU A 249 10.37 22.89 -9.75
N ASP A 250 10.12 23.39 -10.97
CA ASP A 250 9.47 24.68 -11.20
C ASP A 250 7.95 24.57 -11.17
N TRP A 251 7.40 24.43 -9.97
CA TRP A 251 5.96 24.44 -9.74
C TRP A 251 5.62 24.85 -8.31
N GLU A 252 4.50 25.56 -8.16
CA GLU A 252 4.01 25.98 -6.86
C GLU A 252 3.58 24.77 -6.00
N PRO A 253 4.20 24.52 -4.84
CA PRO A 253 3.97 23.32 -4.05
C PRO A 253 2.66 23.33 -3.24
N ARG A 254 1.94 24.43 -3.20
CA ARG A 254 0.65 24.54 -2.49
C ARG A 254 -0.46 25.00 -3.41
N THR A 255 -1.65 24.44 -3.18
CA THR A 255 -2.87 24.88 -3.87
C THR A 255 -3.57 25.95 -3.06
N GLU A 256 -3.70 27.14 -3.64
CA GLU A 256 -4.58 28.17 -3.11
C GLU A 256 -6.02 27.88 -3.54
N VAL A 257 -6.94 27.85 -2.57
CA VAL A 257 -8.36 27.64 -2.83
C VAL A 257 -9.03 29.02 -2.91
N SER A 258 -9.49 29.37 -4.10
CA SER A 258 -10.20 30.62 -4.34
C SER A 258 -11.51 30.69 -3.56
N GLY A 259 -11.91 31.87 -3.08
CA GLY A 259 -13.21 32.11 -2.43
C GLY A 259 -14.45 31.77 -3.28
N LYS A 260 -14.27 31.46 -4.57
CA LYS A 260 -15.34 30.98 -5.45
C LYS A 260 -15.71 29.51 -5.22
N TYR A 261 -14.90 28.76 -4.42
CA TYR A 261 -15.14 27.36 -4.10
C TYR A 261 -15.89 27.22 -2.78
N ARG A 262 -16.88 26.34 -2.75
CA ARG A 262 -17.60 25.97 -1.53
C ARG A 262 -16.90 24.79 -0.86
N GLN A 263 -16.62 24.92 0.43
CA GLN A 263 -16.16 23.78 1.21
C GLN A 263 -17.29 22.78 1.42
N VAL A 264 -16.99 21.51 1.28
CA VAL A 264 -17.92 20.39 1.47
C VAL A 264 -17.42 19.43 2.54
N THR A 265 -18.29 18.56 3.03
CA THR A 265 -17.92 17.52 3.99
C THR A 265 -17.31 16.30 3.28
N VAL A 266 -16.68 15.41 4.09
CA VAL A 266 -16.17 14.13 3.59
C VAL A 266 -17.26 13.31 2.93
N ASP A 267 -18.46 13.26 3.55
CA ASP A 267 -19.60 12.50 3.03
C ASP A 267 -20.14 13.08 1.71
N GLU A 268 -20.14 14.39 1.56
CA GLU A 268 -20.58 15.04 0.32
C GLU A 268 -19.61 14.74 -0.84
N ILE A 269 -18.30 14.81 -0.60
CA ILE A 269 -17.30 14.55 -1.64
C ILE A 269 -17.29 13.07 -2.03
N LEU A 270 -17.37 12.16 -1.06
CA LEU A 270 -17.40 10.71 -1.31
C LEU A 270 -18.66 10.29 -2.07
N ARG A 271 -19.85 10.82 -1.69
CA ARG A 271 -21.09 10.53 -2.44
C ARG A 271 -20.99 10.93 -3.91
N ARG A 272 -20.31 12.01 -4.23
CA ARG A 272 -20.13 12.46 -5.61
C ARG A 272 -19.21 11.53 -6.40
N PHE A 273 -18.09 11.13 -5.82
CA PHE A 273 -17.22 10.12 -6.47
C PHE A 273 -17.94 8.78 -6.68
N MET A 274 -18.94 8.48 -5.87
CA MET A 274 -19.75 7.27 -6.01
C MET A 274 -20.99 7.44 -6.91
N SER A 275 -21.31 8.66 -7.33
CA SER A 275 -22.43 8.97 -8.25
C SER A 275 -21.97 9.32 -9.67
N LEU A 276 -20.64 9.31 -9.91
CA LEU A 276 -20.04 9.43 -11.24
C LEU A 276 -20.05 8.10 -11.95
#